data_3567a691de127f872cc7de2583ccfa66
#
_entry.id   3567a691de127f872cc7de2583ccfa66
#
_cell.length_a   1.000
_cell.length_b   1.000
_cell.length_c   1.000
_cell.angle_alpha   90.00
_cell.angle_beta   90.00
_cell.angle_gamma   90.00
#
_symmetry.space_group_name_H-M   'P 1'
#
loop_
_entity.id
_entity.type
_entity.pdbx_description
1 polymer ?
#
loop_
_entity_poly.entity_id
_entity_poly.type
_entity_poly.pdbx_seq_one_letter_code
_entity_poly.pdbx_strand_id
1 'polypeptide(L)'
;MDKDIHKIMELVGNKHCYIIFVIIVNFVLWINVSVVNYSMAFIETKPEVVYEDNGKIISTKLNYEICEKYRYNITKDYKYSIITDFKDGTECNKLKNSLIGTLLSFGVLLGNFLFQLIPAKIGYKNLLVYFHYIHAVLLIISILYPNYYYYQVLNCTIMFLTKIILNTSLVINNELVDFRYKSLISSFINSGNGLGGMFYVLMYYLLEDWRYVFIVGACISLVSGIIIHIFYHESLAYSLIKKDFNKFYNTLIYIAKKNNREKEFEEGITQNEEYKKCLDQLKSYTLPDKKEIDSDNKNNIKEEEQEKNNNYQKTNEFLNIKENTSHRSDQNQNESNKYQKTENNLIEEKSTKKIKGSFFQLFKYSSVRYIAIILSVGWFCNATLFYGLVIGMKTLKGSQYRNTAILYLCDFCSYNLSGFFSNSKLGRKLSLQIFTFGYGIFCLVMFFSFDYNKNVVLGFYFCSRLSMICAFCVYYSYAFESYPLSVANFGYSLNSATCSVAGIVIPFIIEYLEEKYVFLIYGIFGVVCTGLFFFLKETRGMPRADNIKEIEEELTNEKDVEVVNNQNDVI
;
A
#
# COMPACT_ATOMS: atom_id res chain seq x y z
N MET A 1 9.57 4.70 19.23
CA MET A 1 8.22 5.26 19.01
C MET A 1 7.17 4.17 18.79
N ASP A 2 7.20 3.39 17.68
CA ASP A 2 6.14 2.40 17.40
C ASP A 2 6.01 1.32 18.49
N LYS A 3 7.13 0.80 19.02
CA LYS A 3 7.12 -0.17 20.13
C LYS A 3 6.46 0.40 21.40
N ASP A 4 6.73 1.66 21.69
CA ASP A 4 6.19 2.33 22.89
C ASP A 4 4.70 2.60 22.72
N ILE A 5 4.24 3.00 21.51
CA ILE A 5 2.82 3.13 21.19
C ILE A 5 2.10 1.79 21.39
N HIS A 6 2.64 0.70 20.83
CA HIS A 6 2.04 -0.63 20.97
C HIS A 6 1.96 -1.07 22.43
N LYS A 7 2.99 -0.77 23.22
CA LYS A 7 3.02 -1.08 24.64
C LYS A 7 1.94 -0.32 25.43
N ILE A 8 1.76 0.97 25.16
CA ILE A 8 0.67 1.76 25.75
C ILE A 8 -0.70 1.25 25.27
N MET A 9 -0.82 0.80 24.02
CA MET A 9 -2.05 0.22 23.49
C MET A 9 -2.47 -1.08 24.17
N GLU A 10 -1.56 -1.83 24.82
CA GLU A 10 -1.92 -2.99 25.66
C GLU A 10 -2.76 -2.57 26.88
N LEU A 11 -2.42 -1.43 27.50
CA LEU A 11 -3.22 -0.87 28.61
C LEU A 11 -4.60 -0.42 28.16
N VAL A 12 -4.67 0.24 27.01
CA VAL A 12 -5.91 0.77 26.43
C VAL A 12 -6.83 -0.35 25.94
N GLY A 13 -6.30 -1.56 25.74
CA GLY A 13 -7.04 -2.73 25.30
C GLY A 13 -7.06 -2.94 23.80
N ASN A 14 -5.97 -3.49 23.27
CA ASN A 14 -5.76 -3.74 21.84
C ASN A 14 -6.63 -4.87 21.23
N LYS A 15 -7.53 -5.49 21.99
CA LYS A 15 -8.47 -6.56 21.56
C LYS A 15 -9.93 -6.22 21.87
N HIS A 16 -10.24 -4.98 22.24
CA HIS A 16 -11.57 -4.60 22.70
C HIS A 16 -12.43 -3.92 21.62
N CYS A 17 -13.67 -3.58 22.00
CA CYS A 17 -14.76 -3.18 21.10
C CYS A 17 -14.38 -2.10 20.08
N TYR A 18 -13.64 -1.06 20.48
CA TYR A 18 -13.28 0.02 19.54
C TYR A 18 -12.38 -0.46 18.43
N ILE A 19 -11.39 -1.31 18.73
CA ILE A 19 -10.45 -1.82 17.72
C ILE A 19 -11.14 -2.79 16.78
N ILE A 20 -12.02 -3.67 17.31
CA ILE A 20 -12.86 -4.55 16.49
C ILE A 20 -13.74 -3.72 15.55
N PHE A 21 -14.35 -2.65 16.07
CA PHE A 21 -15.14 -1.71 15.25
C PHE A 21 -14.31 -1.11 14.10
N VAL A 22 -13.10 -0.61 14.39
CA VAL A 22 -12.21 -0.05 13.36
C VAL A 22 -11.82 -1.10 12.31
N ILE A 23 -11.55 -2.34 12.72
CA ILE A 23 -11.26 -3.46 11.82
C ILE A 23 -12.46 -3.75 10.90
N ILE A 24 -13.68 -3.81 11.44
CA ILE A 24 -14.90 -4.05 10.67
C ILE A 24 -15.14 -2.91 9.66
N VAL A 25 -15.01 -1.66 10.09
CA VAL A 25 -15.17 -0.52 9.19
C VAL A 25 -14.13 -0.56 8.07
N ASN A 26 -12.87 -0.83 8.38
CA ASN A 26 -11.82 -0.99 7.37
C ASN A 26 -12.11 -2.15 6.41
N PHE A 27 -12.63 -3.26 6.90
CA PHE A 27 -13.05 -4.38 6.06
C PHE A 27 -14.18 -3.97 5.08
N VAL A 28 -15.18 -3.23 5.56
CA VAL A 28 -16.27 -2.69 4.71
C VAL A 28 -15.73 -1.68 3.68
N LEU A 29 -14.76 -0.85 4.06
CA LEU A 29 -14.08 0.05 3.12
C LEU A 29 -13.45 -0.73 1.96
N TRP A 30 -12.77 -1.83 2.25
CA TRP A 30 -12.13 -2.67 1.23
C TRP A 30 -13.14 -3.37 0.32
N ILE A 31 -14.38 -3.62 0.79
CA ILE A 31 -15.46 -4.11 -0.06
C ILE A 31 -15.83 -3.09 -1.15
N ASN A 32 -15.85 -1.81 -0.82
CA ASN A 32 -16.44 -0.79 -1.71
C ASN A 32 -15.45 0.03 -2.53
N VAL A 33 -14.31 0.37 -1.97
CA VAL A 33 -13.44 1.43 -2.55
C VAL A 33 -12.92 1.08 -3.95
N SER A 34 -12.80 -0.21 -4.25
CA SER A 34 -12.32 -0.68 -5.56
C SER A 34 -13.45 -0.97 -6.57
N VAL A 35 -14.62 -0.34 -6.45
CA VAL A 35 -15.77 -0.57 -7.35
C VAL A 35 -15.40 -0.51 -8.83
N VAL A 36 -14.59 0.47 -9.24
CA VAL A 36 -14.14 0.62 -10.63
C VAL A 36 -13.27 -0.57 -11.06
N ASN A 37 -12.39 -1.04 -10.19
CA ASN A 37 -11.52 -2.20 -10.49
C ASN A 37 -12.34 -3.50 -10.65
N TYR A 38 -13.34 -3.71 -9.80
CA TYR A 38 -14.22 -4.89 -9.92
C TYR A 38 -15.11 -4.83 -11.16
N SER A 39 -15.43 -3.63 -11.61
CA SER A 39 -16.25 -3.39 -12.79
C SER A 39 -15.56 -3.76 -14.10
N MET A 40 -14.21 -3.81 -14.14
CA MET A 40 -13.46 -4.07 -15.39
C MET A 40 -13.86 -5.37 -16.09
N ALA A 41 -14.25 -6.39 -15.35
CA ALA A 41 -14.71 -7.65 -15.95
C ALA A 41 -15.99 -7.48 -16.78
N PHE A 42 -16.80 -6.45 -16.51
CA PHE A 42 -18.10 -6.21 -17.13
C PHE A 42 -18.10 -5.03 -18.09
N ILE A 43 -17.53 -3.91 -17.71
CA ILE A 43 -17.60 -2.65 -18.47
C ILE A 43 -16.91 -2.72 -19.84
N GLU A 44 -15.99 -3.64 -20.05
CA GLU A 44 -15.31 -3.88 -21.34
C GLU A 44 -15.92 -5.04 -22.13
N THR A 45 -17.11 -5.50 -21.79
CA THR A 45 -17.77 -6.62 -22.51
C THR A 45 -18.26 -6.14 -23.87
N LYS A 46 -17.80 -6.82 -24.92
CA LYS A 46 -18.21 -6.52 -26.31
C LYS A 46 -19.62 -7.05 -26.58
N PRO A 47 -20.42 -6.36 -27.45
CA PRO A 47 -21.79 -6.76 -27.79
C PRO A 47 -21.83 -8.06 -28.59
N GLU A 48 -22.99 -8.72 -28.62
CA GLU A 48 -23.27 -9.81 -29.55
C GLU A 48 -23.75 -9.21 -30.87
N VAL A 49 -23.20 -9.74 -31.95
CA VAL A 49 -23.48 -9.25 -33.31
C VAL A 49 -23.82 -10.40 -34.23
N VAL A 50 -24.56 -10.06 -35.28
CA VAL A 50 -24.84 -10.95 -36.41
C VAL A 50 -24.22 -10.33 -37.66
N TYR A 51 -23.49 -11.15 -38.39
CA TYR A 51 -22.90 -10.81 -39.67
C TYR A 51 -23.08 -11.96 -40.68
N GLU A 52 -22.95 -11.64 -41.95
CA GLU A 52 -23.02 -12.62 -43.04
C GLU A 52 -21.62 -12.95 -43.56
N ASP A 53 -21.32 -14.24 -43.58
CA ASP A 53 -20.08 -14.79 -44.16
C ASP A 53 -20.42 -15.90 -45.14
N ASN A 54 -20.05 -15.71 -46.43
CA ASN A 54 -20.31 -16.66 -47.49
C ASN A 54 -21.79 -17.15 -47.60
N GLY A 55 -22.75 -16.23 -47.39
CA GLY A 55 -24.18 -16.55 -47.42
C GLY A 55 -24.72 -17.23 -46.16
N LYS A 56 -23.92 -17.36 -45.11
CA LYS A 56 -24.35 -17.86 -43.79
C LYS A 56 -24.41 -16.76 -42.78
N ILE A 57 -25.50 -16.70 -42.04
CA ILE A 57 -25.69 -15.78 -40.93
C ILE A 57 -25.03 -16.36 -39.68
N ILE A 58 -24.04 -15.67 -39.14
CA ILE A 58 -23.27 -16.07 -37.96
C ILE A 58 -23.58 -15.09 -36.82
N SER A 59 -23.95 -15.63 -35.65
CA SER A 59 -24.11 -14.87 -34.42
C SER A 59 -22.96 -15.15 -33.46
N THR A 60 -22.25 -14.13 -33.02
CA THR A 60 -21.11 -14.25 -32.10
C THR A 60 -20.87 -12.94 -31.35
N LYS A 61 -19.98 -12.98 -30.34
CA LYS A 61 -19.47 -11.73 -29.73
C LYS A 61 -18.59 -10.97 -30.73
N LEU A 62 -18.74 -9.66 -30.74
CA LEU A 62 -17.94 -8.78 -31.60
C LEU A 62 -16.45 -8.95 -31.31
N ASN A 63 -15.67 -9.14 -32.36
CA ASN A 63 -14.22 -9.15 -32.30
C ASN A 63 -13.64 -8.17 -33.35
N TYR A 64 -12.33 -7.95 -33.30
CA TYR A 64 -11.69 -6.98 -34.19
C TYR A 64 -11.68 -7.42 -35.66
N GLU A 65 -11.64 -8.72 -35.92
CA GLU A 65 -11.70 -9.26 -37.27
C GLU A 65 -13.06 -8.99 -37.94
N ILE A 66 -14.14 -9.14 -37.16
CA ILE A 66 -15.49 -8.81 -37.62
C ILE A 66 -15.59 -7.33 -37.91
N CYS A 67 -15.03 -6.45 -37.05
CA CYS A 67 -15.03 -5.01 -37.26
C CYS A 67 -14.31 -4.59 -38.57
N GLU A 68 -13.25 -5.31 -38.97
CA GLU A 68 -12.45 -4.97 -40.14
C GLU A 68 -13.03 -5.55 -41.44
N LYS A 69 -13.59 -6.76 -41.39
CA LYS A 69 -13.93 -7.52 -42.61
C LYS A 69 -15.41 -7.51 -42.94
N TYR A 70 -16.31 -7.36 -41.96
CA TYR A 70 -17.74 -7.59 -42.17
C TYR A 70 -18.58 -6.39 -41.74
N ARG A 71 -19.74 -6.24 -42.42
CA ARG A 71 -20.83 -5.41 -41.89
C ARG A 71 -21.61 -6.26 -40.89
N TYR A 72 -21.86 -5.72 -39.71
CA TYR A 72 -22.53 -6.42 -38.62
C TYR A 72 -23.69 -5.59 -38.06
N ASN A 73 -24.69 -6.28 -37.52
CA ASN A 73 -25.77 -5.69 -36.75
C ASN A 73 -25.67 -6.17 -35.29
N ILE A 74 -25.78 -5.24 -34.35
CA ILE A 74 -25.81 -5.57 -32.92
C ILE A 74 -27.15 -6.20 -32.62
N THR A 75 -27.13 -7.46 -32.14
CA THR A 75 -28.33 -8.21 -31.74
C THR A 75 -28.58 -8.13 -30.26
N LYS A 76 -27.51 -8.02 -29.45
CA LYS A 76 -27.62 -7.87 -28.01
C LYS A 76 -26.53 -6.92 -27.51
N ASP A 77 -27.00 -5.80 -26.97
CA ASP A 77 -26.17 -4.86 -26.26
C ASP A 77 -26.26 -5.10 -24.75
N TYR A 78 -25.15 -4.95 -24.06
CA TYR A 78 -25.09 -5.16 -22.63
C TYR A 78 -25.03 -3.81 -21.92
N LYS A 79 -26.12 -3.38 -21.30
CA LYS A 79 -26.20 -2.12 -20.54
C LYS A 79 -25.17 -1.98 -19.42
N TYR A 80 -24.58 -3.10 -18.99
CA TYR A 80 -23.47 -3.06 -18.03
C TYR A 80 -22.11 -2.76 -18.68
N SER A 81 -22.04 -2.74 -20.02
CA SER A 81 -20.83 -2.38 -20.77
C SER A 81 -20.82 -0.89 -21.08
N ILE A 82 -19.70 -0.23 -20.79
CA ILE A 82 -19.54 1.20 -21.12
C ILE A 82 -19.01 1.41 -22.54
N ILE A 83 -18.38 0.38 -23.12
CA ILE A 83 -17.75 0.49 -24.43
C ILE A 83 -18.76 0.84 -25.52
N THR A 84 -19.94 0.24 -25.47
CA THR A 84 -21.01 0.50 -26.42
C THR A 84 -21.71 1.83 -26.17
N ASP A 85 -21.71 2.33 -24.94
CA ASP A 85 -22.29 3.63 -24.59
C ASP A 85 -21.53 4.82 -25.16
N PHE A 86 -20.22 4.68 -25.42
CA PHE A 86 -19.41 5.76 -26.00
C PHE A 86 -19.81 6.13 -27.42
N LYS A 87 -20.38 5.21 -28.20
CA LYS A 87 -20.84 5.41 -29.60
C LYS A 87 -19.76 6.00 -30.54
N ASP A 88 -18.48 5.78 -30.22
CA ASP A 88 -17.33 6.34 -30.92
C ASP A 88 -16.45 5.27 -31.57
N GLY A 89 -16.96 4.03 -31.70
CA GLY A 89 -16.24 2.89 -32.26
C GLY A 89 -15.16 2.32 -31.34
N THR A 90 -15.23 2.61 -30.04
CA THR A 90 -14.27 2.09 -29.05
C THR A 90 -14.28 0.55 -29.04
N GLU A 91 -15.43 -0.09 -29.26
CA GLU A 91 -15.60 -1.55 -29.33
C GLU A 91 -14.72 -2.20 -30.40
N CYS A 92 -14.38 -1.46 -31.46
CA CYS A 92 -13.52 -1.90 -32.57
C CYS A 92 -12.07 -1.37 -32.50
N ASN A 93 -11.72 -0.61 -31.48
CA ASN A 93 -10.40 0.02 -31.38
C ASN A 93 -9.56 -0.60 -30.26
N LYS A 94 -8.57 -1.45 -30.64
CA LYS A 94 -7.65 -2.12 -29.70
C LYS A 94 -6.93 -1.14 -28.78
N LEU A 95 -6.45 -0.02 -29.32
CA LEU A 95 -5.73 0.98 -28.54
C LEU A 95 -6.63 1.64 -27.49
N LYS A 96 -7.84 2.06 -27.86
CA LYS A 96 -8.78 2.66 -26.91
C LYS A 96 -9.16 1.68 -25.80
N ASN A 97 -9.42 0.41 -26.13
CA ASN A 97 -9.72 -0.61 -25.15
C ASN A 97 -8.57 -0.85 -24.18
N SER A 98 -7.34 -0.99 -24.69
CA SER A 98 -6.15 -1.17 -23.82
C SER A 98 -5.93 0.03 -22.89
N LEU A 99 -6.21 1.26 -23.36
CA LEU A 99 -6.06 2.47 -22.56
C LEU A 99 -7.01 2.55 -21.37
N ILE A 100 -8.16 1.86 -21.37
CA ILE A 100 -9.09 1.84 -20.23
C ILE A 100 -8.38 1.28 -18.99
N GLY A 101 -7.85 0.08 -19.07
CA GLY A 101 -7.11 -0.55 -17.98
C GLY A 101 -5.77 0.13 -17.65
N THR A 102 -5.10 0.66 -18.69
CA THR A 102 -3.83 1.38 -18.56
C THR A 102 -3.96 2.64 -17.72
N LEU A 103 -4.93 3.52 -18.02
CA LEU A 103 -5.13 4.77 -17.29
C LEU A 103 -5.64 4.54 -15.87
N LEU A 104 -6.42 3.49 -15.65
CA LEU A 104 -6.79 3.01 -14.32
C LEU A 104 -5.54 2.69 -13.49
N SER A 105 -4.63 1.89 -14.05
CA SER A 105 -3.38 1.50 -13.38
C SER A 105 -2.42 2.67 -13.20
N PHE A 106 -2.43 3.64 -14.10
CA PHE A 106 -1.68 4.88 -13.96
C PHE A 106 -2.18 5.72 -12.77
N GLY A 107 -3.49 5.79 -12.55
CA GLY A 107 -4.07 6.41 -11.35
C GLY A 107 -3.56 5.74 -10.07
N VAL A 108 -3.52 4.41 -10.03
CA VAL A 108 -2.97 3.65 -8.90
C VAL A 108 -1.48 3.98 -8.68
N LEU A 109 -0.70 4.10 -9.75
CA LEU A 109 0.72 4.46 -9.69
C LEU A 109 0.92 5.83 -9.04
N LEU A 110 0.20 6.84 -9.50
CA LEU A 110 0.22 8.19 -8.93
C LEU A 110 -0.18 8.18 -7.44
N GLY A 111 -1.21 7.41 -7.08
CA GLY A 111 -1.66 7.25 -5.70
C GLY A 111 -0.57 6.68 -4.78
N ASN A 112 0.18 5.70 -5.24
CA ASN A 112 1.30 5.13 -4.50
C ASN A 112 2.42 6.14 -4.22
N PHE A 113 2.79 6.96 -5.21
CA PHE A 113 3.83 7.97 -5.03
C PHE A 113 3.40 9.11 -4.11
N LEU A 114 2.19 9.64 -4.32
CA LEU A 114 1.72 10.80 -3.57
C LEU A 114 1.22 10.46 -2.17
N PHE A 115 0.89 9.19 -1.90
CA PHE A 115 0.50 8.73 -0.57
C PHE A 115 1.52 9.08 0.53
N GLN A 116 2.82 9.12 0.22
CA GLN A 116 3.84 9.46 1.21
C GLN A 116 3.87 10.96 1.57
N LEU A 117 3.37 11.81 0.70
CA LEU A 117 3.44 13.28 0.85
C LEU A 117 2.17 13.89 1.45
N ILE A 118 1.00 13.36 1.08
CA ILE A 118 -0.30 13.96 1.41
C ILE A 118 -0.65 13.82 2.90
N PRO A 119 -0.55 12.63 3.53
CA PRO A 119 -0.92 12.44 4.94
C PRO A 119 -0.11 13.32 5.89
N ALA A 120 1.16 13.57 5.57
CA ALA A 120 2.03 14.41 6.38
C ALA A 120 1.50 15.84 6.57
N LYS A 121 0.66 16.34 5.64
CA LYS A 121 0.08 17.70 5.69
C LYS A 121 -1.31 17.71 6.33
N ILE A 122 -2.18 16.77 5.97
CA ILE A 122 -3.62 16.80 6.27
C ILE A 122 -3.97 15.96 7.51
N GLY A 123 -3.23 14.89 7.77
CA GLY A 123 -3.55 13.84 8.76
C GLY A 123 -4.28 12.66 8.11
N TYR A 124 -4.17 11.50 8.75
CA TYR A 124 -4.72 10.26 8.18
C TYR A 124 -6.25 10.19 8.29
N LYS A 125 -6.83 10.62 9.41
CA LYS A 125 -8.30 10.67 9.58
C LYS A 125 -8.95 11.60 8.56
N ASN A 126 -8.47 12.85 8.52
CA ASN A 126 -9.06 13.86 7.64
C ASN A 126 -8.91 13.46 6.17
N LEU A 127 -7.79 12.86 5.80
CA LEU A 127 -7.56 12.33 4.48
C LEU A 127 -8.61 11.27 4.10
N LEU A 128 -8.87 10.29 4.98
CA LEU A 128 -9.90 9.29 4.73
C LEU A 128 -11.28 9.92 4.53
N VAL A 129 -11.66 10.86 5.39
CA VAL A 129 -12.96 11.54 5.33
C VAL A 129 -13.14 12.28 4.02
N TYR A 130 -12.21 13.19 3.70
CA TYR A 130 -12.32 14.02 2.49
C TYR A 130 -12.28 13.17 1.22
N PHE A 131 -11.40 12.18 1.18
CA PHE A 131 -11.25 11.36 -0.02
C PHE A 131 -12.45 10.42 -0.25
N HIS A 132 -13.14 9.96 0.80
CA HIS A 132 -14.40 9.23 0.62
C HIS A 132 -15.51 10.12 0.06
N TYR A 133 -15.62 11.37 0.53
CA TYR A 133 -16.61 12.29 -0.03
C TYR A 133 -16.30 12.64 -1.48
N ILE A 134 -15.04 12.94 -1.81
CA ILE A 134 -14.62 13.22 -3.18
C ILE A 134 -14.82 11.99 -4.07
N HIS A 135 -14.48 10.79 -3.58
CA HIS A 135 -14.69 9.54 -4.30
C HIS A 135 -16.18 9.30 -4.62
N ALA A 136 -17.08 9.52 -3.67
CA ALA A 136 -18.52 9.42 -3.89
C ALA A 136 -19.01 10.40 -4.96
N VAL A 137 -18.56 11.65 -4.90
CA VAL A 137 -18.92 12.69 -5.88
C VAL A 137 -18.41 12.33 -7.27
N LEU A 138 -17.15 11.86 -7.40
CA LEU A 138 -16.59 11.49 -8.70
C LEU A 138 -17.27 10.28 -9.33
N LEU A 139 -17.71 9.30 -8.53
CA LEU A 139 -18.51 8.18 -9.03
C LEU A 139 -19.85 8.66 -9.63
N ILE A 140 -20.52 9.63 -8.98
CA ILE A 140 -21.75 10.22 -9.53
C ILE A 140 -21.47 11.03 -10.79
N ILE A 141 -20.41 11.83 -10.79
CA ILE A 141 -20.03 12.63 -11.95
C ILE A 141 -19.68 11.73 -13.14
N SER A 142 -19.08 10.56 -12.93
CA SER A 142 -18.66 9.65 -14.01
C SER A 142 -19.82 9.09 -14.83
N ILE A 143 -21.03 9.04 -14.28
CA ILE A 143 -22.21 8.52 -14.97
C ILE A 143 -22.99 9.57 -15.77
N LEU A 144 -22.67 10.87 -15.60
CA LEU A 144 -23.46 11.96 -16.20
C LEU A 144 -23.25 12.07 -17.72
N TYR A 145 -22.06 11.77 -18.20
CA TYR A 145 -21.74 11.94 -19.61
C TYR A 145 -20.91 10.76 -20.14
N PRO A 146 -21.49 9.86 -20.95
CA PRO A 146 -20.79 8.70 -21.51
C PRO A 146 -19.91 9.09 -22.70
N ASN A 147 -18.78 9.72 -22.41
CA ASN A 147 -17.75 10.06 -23.39
C ASN A 147 -16.44 9.37 -23.01
N TYR A 148 -15.74 8.79 -23.97
CA TYR A 148 -14.52 8.03 -23.75
C TYR A 148 -13.45 8.81 -22.97
N TYR A 149 -13.10 10.02 -23.42
CA TYR A 149 -12.03 10.81 -22.77
C TYR A 149 -12.43 11.30 -21.39
N TYR A 150 -13.68 11.71 -21.23
CA TYR A 150 -14.23 12.10 -19.94
C TYR A 150 -14.17 10.97 -18.92
N TYR A 151 -14.63 9.77 -19.33
CA TYR A 151 -14.58 8.58 -18.49
C TYR A 151 -13.14 8.23 -18.09
N GLN A 152 -12.18 8.29 -19.00
CA GLN A 152 -10.78 7.96 -18.74
C GLN A 152 -10.14 8.87 -17.69
N VAL A 153 -10.36 10.18 -17.77
CA VAL A 153 -9.84 11.14 -16.80
C VAL A 153 -10.43 10.88 -15.41
N LEU A 154 -11.73 10.68 -15.34
CA LEU A 154 -12.40 10.40 -14.07
C LEU A 154 -11.96 9.06 -13.47
N ASN A 155 -11.86 8.03 -14.30
CA ASN A 155 -11.44 6.69 -13.88
C ASN A 155 -10.03 6.70 -13.28
N CYS A 156 -9.09 7.37 -13.95
CA CYS A 156 -7.74 7.59 -13.44
C CYS A 156 -7.77 8.31 -12.08
N THR A 157 -8.56 9.37 -11.96
CA THR A 157 -8.68 10.16 -10.72
C THR A 157 -9.33 9.35 -9.59
N ILE A 158 -10.39 8.59 -9.88
CA ILE A 158 -11.04 7.72 -8.90
C ILE A 158 -10.06 6.67 -8.39
N MET A 159 -9.29 6.03 -9.26
CA MET A 159 -8.32 5.01 -8.86
C MET A 159 -7.12 5.59 -8.09
N PHE A 160 -6.71 6.82 -8.40
CA PHE A 160 -5.75 7.58 -7.59
C PHE A 160 -6.25 7.75 -6.14
N LEU A 161 -7.48 8.22 -5.94
CA LEU A 161 -8.08 8.37 -4.62
C LEU A 161 -8.25 7.02 -3.90
N THR A 162 -8.76 6.01 -4.63
CA THR A 162 -8.92 4.64 -4.15
C THR A 162 -7.64 4.13 -3.52
N LYS A 163 -6.50 4.28 -4.21
CA LYS A 163 -5.22 3.78 -3.70
C LYS A 163 -4.77 4.48 -2.43
N ILE A 164 -4.97 5.78 -2.35
CA ILE A 164 -4.63 6.55 -1.15
C ILE A 164 -5.54 6.16 0.03
N ILE A 165 -6.84 5.98 -0.19
CA ILE A 165 -7.80 5.52 0.82
C ILE A 165 -7.37 4.15 1.39
N LEU A 166 -7.08 3.18 0.52
CA LEU A 166 -6.66 1.83 0.93
C LEU A 166 -5.37 1.85 1.74
N ASN A 167 -4.35 2.56 1.28
CA ASN A 167 -3.09 2.66 2.00
C ASN A 167 -3.26 3.34 3.36
N THR A 168 -4.07 4.41 3.43
CA THR A 168 -4.35 5.14 4.67
C THR A 168 -5.08 4.27 5.69
N SER A 169 -6.08 3.50 5.25
CA SER A 169 -6.82 2.58 6.11
C SER A 169 -5.92 1.51 6.74
N LEU A 170 -4.98 0.98 5.96
CA LEU A 170 -3.99 0.01 6.46
C LEU A 170 -3.03 0.62 7.49
N VAL A 171 -2.59 1.87 7.30
CA VAL A 171 -1.71 2.54 8.26
C VAL A 171 -2.41 2.72 9.60
N ILE A 172 -3.63 3.27 9.62
CA ILE A 172 -4.40 3.45 10.86
C ILE A 172 -4.63 2.10 11.56
N ASN A 173 -4.99 1.08 10.81
CA ASN A 173 -5.22 -0.25 11.36
C ASN A 173 -3.95 -0.85 11.98
N ASN A 174 -2.81 -0.69 11.31
CA ASN A 174 -1.52 -1.21 11.75
C ASN A 174 -0.98 -0.52 13.02
N GLU A 175 -1.41 0.69 13.32
CA GLU A 175 -1.07 1.38 14.57
C GLU A 175 -1.89 0.85 15.78
N LEU A 176 -3.13 0.47 15.54
CA LEU A 176 -4.06 0.07 16.60
C LEU A 176 -3.95 -1.41 17.00
N VAL A 177 -3.48 -2.26 16.08
CA VAL A 177 -3.45 -3.72 16.25
C VAL A 177 -2.12 -4.17 16.84
N ASP A 178 -2.17 -5.13 17.80
CA ASP A 178 -1.00 -5.79 18.38
C ASP A 178 -0.11 -6.42 17.28
N PHE A 179 1.20 -6.24 17.43
CA PHE A 179 2.20 -6.74 16.49
C PHE A 179 2.03 -8.24 16.17
N ARG A 180 1.63 -9.06 17.13
CA ARG A 180 1.41 -10.51 16.96
C ARG A 180 0.28 -10.85 15.99
N TYR A 181 -0.75 -10.01 15.92
CA TYR A 181 -1.95 -10.25 15.07
C TYR A 181 -1.99 -9.38 13.83
N LYS A 182 -1.02 -8.46 13.66
CA LYS A 182 -0.98 -7.45 12.59
C LYS A 182 -1.10 -8.06 11.19
N SER A 183 -0.30 -9.09 10.90
CA SER A 183 -0.34 -9.79 9.60
C SER A 183 -1.69 -10.47 9.36
N LEU A 184 -2.24 -11.14 10.36
CA LEU A 184 -3.49 -11.87 10.26
C LEU A 184 -4.69 -10.94 10.07
N ILE A 185 -4.74 -9.84 10.81
CA ILE A 185 -5.80 -8.84 10.71
C ILE A 185 -5.69 -8.06 9.39
N SER A 186 -4.49 -7.73 8.95
CA SER A 186 -4.29 -7.11 7.63
C SER A 186 -4.74 -8.03 6.49
N SER A 187 -4.46 -9.33 6.57
CA SER A 187 -4.94 -10.32 5.60
C SER A 187 -6.46 -10.45 5.63
N PHE A 188 -7.08 -10.42 6.81
CA PHE A 188 -8.54 -10.41 6.96
C PHE A 188 -9.16 -9.17 6.31
N ILE A 189 -8.63 -7.97 6.58
CA ILE A 189 -9.11 -6.72 5.97
C ILE A 189 -8.96 -6.78 4.45
N ASN A 190 -7.83 -7.25 3.95
CA ASN A 190 -7.58 -7.42 2.51
C ASN A 190 -8.57 -8.40 1.87
N SER A 191 -9.07 -9.39 2.61
CA SER A 191 -10.09 -10.33 2.08
C SER A 191 -11.42 -9.63 1.75
N GLY A 192 -11.64 -8.41 2.27
CA GLY A 192 -12.72 -7.52 1.84
C GLY A 192 -12.72 -7.25 0.33
N ASN A 193 -11.55 -7.27 -0.34
CA ASN A 193 -11.47 -7.21 -1.81
C ASN A 193 -12.23 -8.37 -2.47
N GLY A 194 -12.05 -9.59 -2.00
CA GLY A 194 -12.74 -10.76 -2.56
C GLY A 194 -14.26 -10.67 -2.37
N LEU A 195 -14.71 -10.33 -1.16
CA LEU A 195 -16.14 -10.11 -0.89
C LEU A 195 -16.70 -8.94 -1.69
N GLY A 196 -15.93 -7.85 -1.83
CA GLY A 196 -16.29 -6.69 -2.64
C GLY A 196 -16.52 -7.07 -4.10
N GLY A 197 -15.59 -7.84 -4.68
CA GLY A 197 -15.74 -8.36 -6.02
C GLY A 197 -17.01 -9.20 -6.20
N MET A 198 -17.31 -10.13 -5.28
CA MET A 198 -18.54 -10.92 -5.32
C MET A 198 -19.80 -10.05 -5.16
N PHE A 199 -19.77 -9.06 -4.26
CA PHE A 199 -20.86 -8.10 -4.07
C PHE A 199 -21.14 -7.33 -5.35
N TYR A 200 -20.11 -6.82 -6.04
CA TYR A 200 -20.29 -6.08 -7.29
C TYR A 200 -20.73 -6.97 -8.45
N VAL A 201 -20.30 -8.23 -8.52
CA VAL A 201 -20.86 -9.21 -9.48
C VAL A 201 -22.36 -9.38 -9.27
N LEU A 202 -22.80 -9.48 -8.01
CA LEU A 202 -24.23 -9.55 -7.69
C LEU A 202 -24.96 -8.26 -8.09
N MET A 203 -24.36 -7.09 -7.85
CA MET A 203 -24.96 -5.81 -8.28
C MET A 203 -25.08 -5.72 -9.80
N TYR A 204 -24.07 -6.15 -10.56
CA TYR A 204 -24.14 -6.21 -12.03
C TYR A 204 -25.23 -7.19 -12.52
N TYR A 205 -25.42 -8.31 -11.82
CA TYR A 205 -26.47 -9.27 -12.13
C TYR A 205 -27.88 -8.71 -11.86
N LEU A 206 -28.07 -7.99 -10.74
CA LEU A 206 -29.39 -7.48 -10.33
C LEU A 206 -29.79 -6.19 -11.05
N LEU A 207 -28.83 -5.29 -11.27
CA LEU A 207 -29.11 -3.94 -11.78
C LEU A 207 -28.93 -3.85 -13.31
N GLU A 208 -28.16 -4.75 -13.90
CA GLU A 208 -27.89 -4.87 -15.34
C GLU A 208 -27.37 -3.61 -16.04
N ASP A 209 -27.13 -2.51 -15.31
CA ASP A 209 -26.62 -1.24 -15.83
C ASP A 209 -25.45 -0.75 -14.95
N TRP A 210 -24.32 -0.41 -15.58
CA TRP A 210 -23.12 0.06 -14.90
C TRP A 210 -23.34 1.35 -14.10
N ARG A 211 -24.27 2.22 -14.53
CA ARG A 211 -24.56 3.48 -13.85
C ARG A 211 -25.13 3.27 -12.45
N TYR A 212 -26.08 2.34 -12.31
CA TYR A 212 -26.66 2.02 -11.00
C TYR A 212 -25.62 1.38 -10.08
N VAL A 213 -24.69 0.57 -10.62
CA VAL A 213 -23.61 -0.02 -9.82
C VAL A 213 -22.69 1.06 -9.26
N PHE A 214 -22.37 2.09 -10.05
CA PHE A 214 -21.57 3.23 -9.60
C PHE A 214 -22.30 4.09 -8.56
N ILE A 215 -23.64 4.26 -8.70
CA ILE A 215 -24.48 4.92 -7.67
C ILE A 215 -24.41 4.16 -6.35
N VAL A 216 -24.55 2.83 -6.37
CA VAL A 216 -24.39 2.00 -5.16
C VAL A 216 -23.01 2.22 -4.53
N GLY A 217 -21.96 2.19 -5.32
CA GLY A 217 -20.60 2.49 -4.86
C GLY A 217 -20.46 3.87 -4.22
N ALA A 218 -21.07 4.89 -4.82
CA ALA A 218 -21.08 6.25 -4.30
C ALA A 218 -21.81 6.35 -2.95
N CYS A 219 -22.98 5.72 -2.82
CA CYS A 219 -23.74 5.67 -1.57
C CYS A 219 -22.95 5.01 -0.44
N ILE A 220 -22.31 3.88 -0.70
CA ILE A 220 -21.48 3.19 0.30
C ILE A 220 -20.26 4.05 0.67
N SER A 221 -19.60 4.70 -0.29
CA SER A 221 -18.49 5.62 -0.01
C SER A 221 -18.92 6.80 0.86
N LEU A 222 -20.09 7.38 0.59
CA LEU A 222 -20.62 8.48 1.38
C LEU A 222 -20.89 8.04 2.83
N VAL A 223 -21.58 6.91 3.02
CA VAL A 223 -21.88 6.35 4.34
C VAL A 223 -20.58 6.03 5.09
N SER A 224 -19.60 5.42 4.43
CA SER A 224 -18.29 5.14 5.02
C SER A 224 -17.58 6.42 5.46
N GLY A 225 -17.61 7.47 4.63
CA GLY A 225 -17.03 8.77 4.98
C GLY A 225 -17.70 9.38 6.22
N ILE A 226 -19.01 9.28 6.36
CA ILE A 226 -19.77 9.74 7.54
C ILE A 226 -19.37 8.95 8.79
N ILE A 227 -19.31 7.62 8.70
CA ILE A 227 -18.90 6.76 9.83
C ILE A 227 -17.50 7.12 10.31
N ILE A 228 -16.54 7.27 9.39
CA ILE A 228 -15.16 7.65 9.73
C ILE A 228 -15.12 9.04 10.34
N HIS A 229 -15.88 10.00 9.80
CA HIS A 229 -15.93 11.37 10.33
C HIS A 229 -16.34 11.40 11.79
N ILE A 230 -17.38 10.64 12.16
CA ILE A 230 -17.96 10.64 13.50
C ILE A 230 -17.11 9.83 14.49
N PHE A 231 -16.69 8.62 14.12
CA PHE A 231 -16.17 7.65 15.07
C PHE A 231 -14.65 7.48 15.07
N TYR A 232 -13.94 7.88 14.00
CA TYR A 232 -12.49 7.74 13.96
C TYR A 232 -11.79 8.89 14.67
N HIS A 233 -10.63 8.59 15.24
CA HIS A 233 -9.69 9.57 15.76
C HIS A 233 -8.45 9.61 14.87
N GLU A 234 -7.65 10.67 15.04
CA GLU A 234 -6.42 10.82 14.27
C GLU A 234 -5.41 9.75 14.68
N SER A 235 -4.52 9.40 13.75
CA SER A 235 -3.41 8.48 13.99
C SER A 235 -2.58 8.92 15.21
N LEU A 236 -2.24 7.96 16.05
CA LEU A 236 -1.42 8.17 17.24
C LEU A 236 -0.02 8.64 16.85
N ALA A 237 0.61 7.95 15.89
CA ALA A 237 1.93 8.32 15.38
C ALA A 237 1.93 9.70 14.72
N TYR A 238 0.89 10.03 13.95
CA TYR A 238 0.76 11.36 13.34
C TYR A 238 0.69 12.48 14.38
N SER A 239 -0.08 12.30 15.46
CA SER A 239 -0.19 13.27 16.53
C SER A 239 1.16 13.55 17.20
N LEU A 240 1.97 12.52 17.43
CA LEU A 240 3.34 12.65 17.95
C LEU A 240 4.30 13.33 16.97
N ILE A 241 4.23 12.99 15.67
CA ILE A 241 5.05 13.64 14.63
C ILE A 241 4.74 15.12 14.52
N LYS A 242 3.47 15.51 14.74
CA LYS A 242 3.04 16.92 14.78
C LYS A 242 3.35 17.63 16.10
N LYS A 243 4.06 16.96 17.02
CA LYS A 243 4.40 17.48 18.34
C LYS A 243 3.17 17.83 19.20
N ASP A 244 1.99 17.22 18.95
CA ASP A 244 0.73 17.43 19.68
C ASP A 244 0.47 16.27 20.66
N PHE A 245 1.14 16.31 21.81
CA PHE A 245 0.98 15.29 22.84
C PHE A 245 -0.44 15.30 23.45
N ASN A 246 -1.09 16.45 23.55
CA ASN A 246 -2.44 16.53 24.11
C ASN A 246 -3.44 15.78 23.24
N LYS A 247 -3.35 15.93 21.92
CA LYS A 247 -4.20 15.20 20.98
C LYS A 247 -3.92 13.69 21.03
N PHE A 248 -2.66 13.29 21.11
CA PHE A 248 -2.25 11.90 21.31
C PHE A 248 -2.87 11.31 22.58
N TYR A 249 -2.69 11.98 23.71
CA TYR A 249 -3.18 11.50 25.01
C TYR A 249 -4.72 11.45 25.09
N ASN A 250 -5.40 12.46 24.56
CA ASN A 250 -6.87 12.48 24.48
C ASN A 250 -7.42 11.34 23.61
N THR A 251 -6.71 10.98 22.54
CA THR A 251 -7.08 9.83 21.69
C THR A 251 -6.95 8.52 22.49
N LEU A 252 -5.89 8.35 23.29
CA LEU A 252 -5.73 7.17 24.13
C LEU A 252 -6.86 7.07 25.19
N ILE A 253 -7.19 8.16 25.88
CA ILE A 253 -8.31 8.20 26.84
C ILE A 253 -9.62 7.83 26.15
N TYR A 254 -9.89 8.38 24.98
CA TYR A 254 -11.10 8.05 24.22
C TYR A 254 -11.18 6.55 23.91
N ILE A 255 -10.08 5.95 23.44
CA ILE A 255 -10.03 4.51 23.12
C ILE A 255 -10.23 3.69 24.41
N ALA A 256 -9.54 4.05 25.51
CA ALA A 256 -9.68 3.39 26.81
C ALA A 256 -11.13 3.42 27.32
N LYS A 257 -11.78 4.59 27.21
CA LYS A 257 -13.20 4.78 27.59
C LYS A 257 -14.14 3.93 26.73
N LYS A 258 -13.93 3.88 25.41
CA LYS A 258 -14.74 3.03 24.51
C LYS A 258 -14.52 1.54 24.74
N ASN A 259 -13.37 1.17 25.25
CA ASN A 259 -13.02 -0.20 25.61
C ASN A 259 -13.41 -0.56 27.05
N ASN A 260 -14.03 0.35 27.82
CA ASN A 260 -14.34 0.21 29.25
C ASN A 260 -13.09 -0.07 30.13
N ARG A 261 -11.94 0.50 29.77
CA ARG A 261 -10.65 0.32 30.46
C ARG A 261 -10.04 1.63 30.96
N GLU A 262 -10.84 2.67 31.13
CA GLU A 262 -10.37 3.99 31.56
C GLU A 262 -9.63 3.92 32.92
N LYS A 263 -10.21 3.23 33.89
CA LYS A 263 -9.58 3.04 35.21
C LYS A 263 -8.27 2.27 35.15
N GLU A 264 -8.26 1.14 34.43
CA GLU A 264 -7.05 0.33 34.26
C GLU A 264 -5.93 1.10 33.54
N PHE A 265 -6.30 1.98 32.60
CA PHE A 265 -5.35 2.85 31.91
C PHE A 265 -4.75 3.89 32.86
N GLU A 266 -5.56 4.57 33.67
CA GLU A 266 -5.10 5.57 34.64
C GLU A 266 -4.25 4.93 35.76
N GLU A 267 -4.70 3.80 36.31
CA GLU A 267 -3.96 3.03 37.33
C GLU A 267 -2.64 2.49 36.76
N GLY A 268 -2.66 1.96 35.52
CA GLY A 268 -1.47 1.41 34.87
C GLY A 268 -0.39 2.46 34.64
N ILE A 269 -0.76 3.68 34.24
CA ILE A 269 0.19 4.79 34.06
C ILE A 269 0.74 5.27 35.42
N THR A 270 -0.10 5.30 36.47
CA THR A 270 0.31 5.83 37.77
C THR A 270 1.12 4.84 38.59
N GLN A 271 0.80 3.54 38.54
CA GLN A 271 1.40 2.50 39.40
C GLN A 271 2.55 1.74 38.76
N ASN A 272 2.63 1.69 37.44
CA ASN A 272 3.67 0.93 36.73
C ASN A 272 4.72 1.87 36.09
N GLU A 273 5.92 1.85 36.67
CA GLU A 273 7.04 2.69 36.20
C GLU A 273 7.41 2.45 34.72
N GLU A 274 7.20 1.24 34.22
CA GLU A 274 7.53 0.88 32.84
C GLU A 274 6.62 1.58 31.84
N TYR A 275 5.31 1.62 32.10
CA TYR A 275 4.36 2.36 31.25
C TYR A 275 4.52 3.87 31.36
N LYS A 276 4.81 4.36 32.57
CA LYS A 276 5.14 5.77 32.79
C LYS A 276 6.37 6.18 31.99
N LYS A 277 7.44 5.38 32.04
CA LYS A 277 8.65 5.62 31.24
C LYS A 277 8.38 5.61 29.74
N CYS A 278 7.56 4.68 29.24
CA CYS A 278 7.15 4.68 27.84
C CYS A 278 6.39 5.96 27.45
N LEU A 279 5.46 6.41 28.30
CA LEU A 279 4.69 7.62 28.06
C LEU A 279 5.57 8.88 28.06
N ASP A 280 6.54 8.96 29.00
CA ASP A 280 7.49 10.06 29.10
C ASP A 280 8.43 10.06 27.88
N GLN A 281 8.85 8.90 27.39
CA GLN A 281 9.59 8.78 26.12
C GLN A 281 8.76 9.28 24.95
N LEU A 282 7.49 8.91 24.84
CA LEU A 282 6.59 9.39 23.78
C LEU A 282 6.37 10.91 23.88
N LYS A 283 6.28 11.44 25.12
CA LYS A 283 6.19 12.88 25.36
C LYS A 283 7.46 13.61 24.92
N SER A 284 8.64 13.01 25.10
CA SER A 284 9.90 13.61 24.70
C SER A 284 10.02 13.82 23.17
N TYR A 285 9.34 13.00 22.34
CA TYR A 285 9.25 13.22 20.90
C TYR A 285 8.49 14.49 20.51
N THR A 286 7.66 15.03 21.41
CA THR A 286 6.86 16.23 21.16
C THR A 286 7.53 17.51 21.67
N LEU A 287 8.59 17.40 22.47
CA LEU A 287 9.35 18.55 22.93
C LEU A 287 10.17 19.14 21.76
N PRO A 288 10.29 20.48 21.70
CA PRO A 288 11.12 21.12 20.69
C PRO A 288 12.59 20.69 20.84
N ASP A 289 13.27 20.44 19.75
CA ASP A 289 14.70 20.12 19.76
C ASP A 289 15.47 21.26 20.44
N LYS A 290 16.41 20.95 21.35
CA LYS A 290 17.25 21.96 22.02
C LYS A 290 17.92 22.92 21.03
N LYS A 291 18.16 22.49 19.78
CA LYS A 291 18.70 23.36 18.72
C LYS A 291 17.69 24.38 18.20
N GLU A 292 16.37 24.08 18.22
CA GLU A 292 15.32 25.06 17.87
C GLU A 292 15.19 26.11 18.99
N ILE A 293 15.27 25.69 20.27
CA ILE A 293 15.25 26.61 21.41
C ILE A 293 16.47 27.53 21.39
N ASP A 294 17.66 27.00 21.07
CA ASP A 294 18.89 27.83 20.98
C ASP A 294 18.88 28.75 19.75
N SER A 295 18.21 28.37 18.66
CA SER A 295 18.04 29.25 17.49
C SER A 295 16.99 30.33 17.73
N ASP A 296 15.89 30.02 18.40
CA ASP A 296 14.85 30.99 18.74
C ASP A 296 15.33 31.94 19.85
N ASN A 297 16.06 31.44 20.85
CA ASN A 297 16.73 32.30 21.82
C ASN A 297 17.80 33.20 21.19
N LYS A 298 18.59 32.68 20.20
CA LYS A 298 19.54 33.52 19.47
C LYS A 298 18.86 34.56 18.57
N ASN A 299 17.71 34.23 17.99
CA ASN A 299 16.95 35.20 17.21
C ASN A 299 16.27 36.23 18.10
N ASN A 300 15.67 35.85 19.23
CA ASN A 300 15.10 36.75 20.21
C ASN A 300 16.17 37.65 20.84
N ILE A 301 17.37 37.12 21.16
CA ILE A 301 18.50 37.90 21.66
C ILE A 301 19.00 38.91 20.60
N LYS A 302 19.02 38.51 19.32
CA LYS A 302 19.38 39.41 18.22
C LYS A 302 18.34 40.49 17.99
N GLU A 303 17.05 40.20 18.13
CA GLU A 303 15.98 41.19 18.06
C GLU A 303 16.03 42.15 19.24
N GLU A 304 16.25 41.65 20.48
CA GLU A 304 16.45 42.51 21.66
C GLU A 304 17.76 43.31 21.57
N GLU A 305 18.86 42.78 21.02
CA GLU A 305 20.09 43.52 20.77
C GLU A 305 19.92 44.55 19.64
N GLN A 306 19.14 44.26 18.61
CA GLN A 306 18.80 45.24 17.57
C GLN A 306 17.88 46.37 18.12
N GLU A 307 16.90 46.02 18.94
CA GLU A 307 16.08 47.05 19.63
C GLU A 307 16.90 47.89 20.62
N LYS A 308 17.80 47.26 21.38
CA LYS A 308 18.72 47.98 22.27
C LYS A 308 19.71 48.84 21.47
N ASN A 309 20.29 48.35 20.37
CA ASN A 309 21.18 49.12 19.51
C ASN A 309 20.45 50.31 18.83
N ASN A 310 19.20 50.12 18.40
CA ASN A 310 18.38 51.19 17.85
C ASN A 310 18.01 52.24 18.93
N ASN A 311 17.81 51.80 20.17
CA ASN A 311 17.62 52.71 21.29
C ASN A 311 18.93 53.38 21.77
N TYR A 312 20.09 52.67 21.69
CA TYR A 312 21.40 53.24 21.98
C TYR A 312 21.87 54.23 20.91
N GLN A 313 21.55 54.05 19.64
CA GLN A 313 21.83 55.07 18.61
C GLN A 313 21.02 56.34 18.79
N LYS A 314 19.79 56.24 19.31
CA LYS A 314 18.98 57.42 19.68
C LYS A 314 19.43 58.10 20.96
N THR A 315 20.19 57.41 21.84
CA THR A 315 20.64 57.96 23.14
C THR A 315 22.10 58.45 23.07
N ASN A 316 22.94 57.94 22.17
CA ASN A 316 24.34 58.32 22.02
C ASN A 316 24.58 59.60 21.22
N GLU A 317 23.53 60.27 20.74
CA GLU A 317 23.64 61.69 20.29
C GLU A 317 23.73 62.67 21.43
N PHE A 318 23.63 62.22 22.69
CA PHE A 318 23.58 63.15 23.84
C PHE A 318 24.63 63.04 24.94
N LEU A 319 25.53 62.03 24.95
CA LEU A 319 26.57 62.00 26.02
C LEU A 319 27.86 61.30 25.58
N ASN A 320 28.87 62.07 25.22
CA ASN A 320 30.28 61.76 25.37
C ASN A 320 30.64 61.78 26.86
N ILE A 321 31.37 60.72 27.37
CA ILE A 321 32.45 60.79 28.36
C ILE A 321 32.80 59.37 28.87
N LYS A 322 34.07 58.99 28.67
CA LYS A 322 35.08 58.21 29.44
C LYS A 322 34.62 57.35 30.64
N GLU A 323 35.09 56.16 30.84
CA GLU A 323 36.44 55.79 31.34
C GLU A 323 36.57 54.27 31.64
N ASN A 324 37.79 53.83 31.60
CA ASN A 324 38.50 52.56 31.88
C ASN A 324 38.18 51.84 33.20
N THR A 325 38.51 50.57 33.19
CA THR A 325 39.36 49.73 34.09
C THR A 325 38.75 48.42 34.63
N SER A 326 39.47 47.37 34.31
CA SER A 326 39.89 46.20 35.13
C SER A 326 38.85 45.32 35.88
N HIS A 327 38.86 44.02 35.71
CA HIS A 327 39.68 43.06 36.46
C HIS A 327 39.49 41.60 36.04
N ARG A 328 40.62 40.92 36.14
CA ARG A 328 40.91 39.46 36.05
C ARG A 328 40.29 38.74 37.24
N SER A 329 39.66 37.61 37.05
CA SER A 329 39.78 36.34 37.82
C SER A 329 38.56 35.44 37.49
N ASP A 330 38.81 34.30 36.90
CA ASP A 330 38.19 33.00 37.14
C ASP A 330 38.48 32.02 35.99
N GLN A 331 39.66 31.45 36.07
CA GLN A 331 40.15 30.49 35.07
C GLN A 331 40.35 29.07 35.63
N ASN A 332 39.66 28.60 36.65
CA ASN A 332 39.93 27.24 37.19
C ASN A 332 38.69 26.38 37.50
N GLN A 333 37.50 26.71 36.99
CA GLN A 333 36.32 25.80 37.12
C GLN A 333 35.81 25.23 35.79
N ASN A 334 36.44 25.55 34.67
CA ASN A 334 35.91 25.19 33.33
C ASN A 334 36.48 23.91 32.73
N GLU A 335 37.52 23.28 33.30
CA GLU A 335 38.13 22.08 32.68
C GLU A 335 37.44 20.76 33.06
N SER A 336 36.94 20.60 34.28
CA SER A 336 36.25 19.37 34.68
C SER A 336 34.86 19.24 34.04
N ASN A 337 34.20 20.35 33.77
CA ASN A 337 32.89 20.36 33.04
C ASN A 337 33.03 20.14 31.52
N LYS A 338 34.24 20.31 30.97
CA LYS A 338 34.47 20.13 29.52
C LYS A 338 34.62 18.66 29.13
N TYR A 339 35.20 17.83 30.01
CA TYR A 339 35.37 16.39 29.77
C TYR A 339 34.05 15.62 29.93
N GLN A 340 33.25 15.89 30.95
CA GLN A 340 31.92 15.28 31.08
C GLN A 340 30.92 15.72 29.99
N LYS A 341 31.06 16.96 29.49
CA LYS A 341 30.22 17.46 28.39
C LYS A 341 30.60 16.85 27.04
N THR A 342 31.86 16.45 26.86
CA THR A 342 32.35 15.79 25.62
C THR A 342 31.92 14.34 25.56
N GLU A 343 31.94 13.61 26.68
CA GLU A 343 31.50 12.21 26.75
C GLU A 343 29.99 12.09 26.60
N ASN A 344 29.20 12.95 27.23
CA ASN A 344 27.75 13.01 27.07
C ASN A 344 27.34 13.46 25.65
N ASN A 345 28.09 14.36 25.02
CA ASN A 345 27.84 14.75 23.62
C ASN A 345 28.19 13.64 22.63
N LEU A 346 29.20 12.80 22.90
CA LEU A 346 29.54 11.63 22.07
C LEU A 346 28.52 10.49 22.21
N ILE A 347 27.90 10.34 23.38
CA ILE A 347 26.80 9.38 23.62
C ILE A 347 25.49 9.90 23.02
N GLU A 348 25.20 11.20 23.13
CA GLU A 348 24.03 11.84 22.50
C GLU A 348 24.17 11.94 20.96
N GLU A 349 25.36 12.18 20.40
CA GLU A 349 25.57 12.16 18.93
C GLU A 349 25.42 10.76 18.33
N LYS A 350 25.69 9.68 19.08
CA LYS A 350 25.40 8.31 18.63
C LYS A 350 23.92 7.95 18.70
N SER A 351 23.13 8.57 19.58
CA SER A 351 21.70 8.25 19.75
C SER A 351 20.75 9.08 18.86
N THR A 352 21.19 10.18 18.26
CA THR A 352 20.32 11.12 17.52
C THR A 352 20.61 11.25 16.02
N LYS A 353 21.56 10.56 15.44
CA LYS A 353 21.62 10.45 13.98
C LYS A 353 20.48 9.58 13.46
N LYS A 354 19.26 10.14 13.37
CA LYS A 354 18.24 9.64 12.45
C LYS A 354 18.90 9.56 11.07
N ILE A 355 19.30 8.35 10.67
CA ILE A 355 19.81 8.11 9.33
C ILE A 355 18.63 8.36 8.40
N LYS A 356 18.60 9.53 7.77
CA LYS A 356 17.64 9.84 6.71
C LYS A 356 17.93 8.89 5.56
N GLY A 357 17.13 7.84 5.42
CA GLY A 357 17.16 6.97 4.27
C GLY A 357 16.88 7.80 3.00
N SER A 358 17.50 7.40 1.89
CA SER A 358 17.24 7.98 0.57
C SER A 358 16.89 6.86 -0.41
N PHE A 359 16.02 7.15 -1.37
CA PHE A 359 15.67 6.22 -2.45
C PHE A 359 16.91 5.68 -3.18
N PHE A 360 17.91 6.53 -3.42
CA PHE A 360 19.15 6.15 -4.09
C PHE A 360 19.99 5.13 -3.30
N GLN A 361 19.80 5.02 -1.99
CA GLN A 361 20.51 4.03 -1.17
C GLN A 361 20.10 2.59 -1.49
N LEU A 362 18.88 2.36 -2.01
CA LEU A 362 18.43 1.05 -2.47
C LEU A 362 19.32 0.48 -3.58
N PHE A 363 19.90 1.35 -4.42
CA PHE A 363 20.72 0.94 -5.55
C PHE A 363 22.24 1.09 -5.30
N LYS A 364 22.61 1.90 -4.31
CA LYS A 364 24.00 2.16 -3.97
C LYS A 364 24.66 0.93 -3.34
N TYR A 365 23.96 0.27 -2.40
CA TYR A 365 24.49 -0.84 -1.63
C TYR A 365 24.11 -2.18 -2.26
N SER A 366 25.11 -3.08 -2.46
CA SER A 366 24.90 -4.36 -3.15
C SER A 366 23.94 -5.27 -2.40
N SER A 367 24.02 -5.28 -1.07
CA SER A 367 23.19 -6.07 -0.16
C SER A 367 21.68 -5.78 -0.27
N VAL A 368 21.30 -4.53 -0.51
CA VAL A 368 19.90 -4.12 -0.64
C VAL A 368 19.45 -4.11 -2.10
N ARG A 369 20.38 -3.80 -3.02
CA ARG A 369 20.09 -3.71 -4.45
C ARG A 369 19.56 -5.01 -5.04
N TYR A 370 20.20 -6.17 -4.72
CA TYR A 370 19.74 -7.44 -5.26
C TYR A 370 18.34 -7.82 -4.72
N ILE A 371 18.05 -7.54 -3.44
CA ILE A 371 16.72 -7.73 -2.86
C ILE A 371 15.70 -6.88 -3.59
N ALA A 372 16.01 -5.58 -3.80
CA ALA A 372 15.13 -4.65 -4.49
C ALA A 372 14.82 -5.09 -5.91
N ILE A 373 15.81 -5.58 -6.66
CA ILE A 373 15.62 -6.06 -8.04
C ILE A 373 14.78 -7.33 -8.06
N ILE A 374 15.13 -8.35 -7.26
CA ILE A 374 14.41 -9.63 -7.25
C ILE A 374 12.94 -9.43 -6.85
N LEU A 375 12.69 -8.66 -5.79
CA LEU A 375 11.33 -8.38 -5.36
C LEU A 375 10.55 -7.55 -6.39
N SER A 376 11.17 -6.55 -7.03
CA SER A 376 10.51 -5.75 -8.07
C SER A 376 10.12 -6.61 -9.27
N VAL A 377 10.98 -7.50 -9.75
CA VAL A 377 10.67 -8.45 -10.82
C VAL A 377 9.52 -9.37 -10.40
N GLY A 378 9.59 -9.94 -9.21
CA GLY A 378 8.53 -10.80 -8.70
C GLY A 378 7.19 -10.09 -8.56
N TRP A 379 7.17 -8.84 -8.06
CA TRP A 379 5.96 -8.01 -7.98
C TRP A 379 5.39 -7.71 -9.37
N PHE A 380 6.24 -7.37 -10.34
CA PHE A 380 5.81 -7.16 -11.73
C PHE A 380 5.14 -8.40 -12.30
N CYS A 381 5.80 -9.57 -12.24
CA CYS A 381 5.29 -10.82 -12.77
C CYS A 381 3.99 -11.25 -12.10
N ASN A 382 3.90 -11.14 -10.77
CA ASN A 382 2.68 -11.47 -10.04
C ASN A 382 1.52 -10.53 -10.38
N ALA A 383 1.80 -9.23 -10.54
CA ALA A 383 0.80 -8.23 -10.88
C ALA A 383 0.29 -8.37 -12.33
N THR A 384 1.14 -8.78 -13.29
CA THR A 384 0.69 -9.07 -14.66
C THR A 384 -0.37 -10.17 -14.65
N LEU A 385 -0.17 -11.21 -13.86
CA LEU A 385 -1.16 -12.27 -13.70
C LEU A 385 -2.42 -11.78 -12.96
N PHE A 386 -2.26 -10.95 -11.93
CA PHE A 386 -3.38 -10.40 -11.16
C PHE A 386 -4.38 -9.66 -12.06
N TYR A 387 -3.91 -8.68 -12.81
CA TYR A 387 -4.75 -7.91 -13.73
C TYR A 387 -5.18 -8.74 -14.94
N GLY A 388 -4.29 -9.58 -15.45
CA GLY A 388 -4.54 -10.39 -16.61
C GLY A 388 -5.66 -11.41 -16.43
N LEU A 389 -5.73 -12.06 -15.28
CA LEU A 389 -6.83 -12.99 -14.97
C LEU A 389 -8.18 -12.29 -14.75
N VAL A 390 -8.22 -11.03 -14.36
CA VAL A 390 -9.48 -10.26 -14.29
C VAL A 390 -9.96 -9.88 -15.68
N ILE A 391 -9.08 -9.32 -16.50
CA ILE A 391 -9.42 -8.88 -17.85
C ILE A 391 -9.74 -10.09 -18.77
N GLY A 392 -8.99 -11.18 -18.66
CA GLY A 392 -9.18 -12.40 -19.45
C GLY A 392 -10.45 -13.19 -19.11
N MET A 393 -11.15 -12.85 -18.02
CA MET A 393 -12.38 -13.55 -17.62
C MET A 393 -13.49 -13.48 -18.68
N LYS A 394 -13.52 -12.40 -19.47
CA LYS A 394 -14.51 -12.15 -20.53
C LYS A 394 -14.42 -13.15 -21.70
N THR A 395 -13.28 -13.84 -21.88
CA THR A 395 -13.05 -14.79 -22.98
C THR A 395 -13.30 -16.24 -22.60
N LEU A 396 -13.41 -16.55 -21.31
CA LEU A 396 -13.58 -17.90 -20.81
C LEU A 396 -14.98 -18.46 -21.09
N LYS A 397 -15.04 -19.80 -21.27
CA LYS A 397 -16.29 -20.55 -21.46
C LYS A 397 -17.20 -20.42 -20.25
N GLY A 398 -18.51 -20.18 -20.49
CA GLY A 398 -19.56 -20.19 -19.48
C GLY A 398 -20.11 -18.81 -19.15
N SER A 399 -20.86 -18.72 -18.04
CA SER A 399 -21.45 -17.46 -17.60
C SER A 399 -20.37 -16.56 -17.00
N GLN A 400 -20.25 -15.35 -17.52
CA GLN A 400 -19.32 -14.33 -17.04
C GLN A 400 -19.56 -13.99 -15.55
N TYR A 401 -20.81 -13.85 -15.12
CA TYR A 401 -21.16 -13.61 -13.72
C TYR A 401 -20.68 -14.73 -12.80
N ARG A 402 -20.98 -16.00 -13.16
CA ARG A 402 -20.54 -17.15 -12.38
C ARG A 402 -19.02 -17.24 -12.29
N ASN A 403 -18.33 -17.13 -13.41
CA ASN A 403 -16.88 -17.25 -13.46
C ASN A 403 -16.20 -16.12 -12.67
N THR A 404 -16.68 -14.89 -12.79
CA THR A 404 -16.16 -13.75 -12.04
C THR A 404 -16.47 -13.86 -10.54
N ALA A 405 -17.64 -14.38 -10.16
CA ALA A 405 -17.95 -14.64 -8.75
C ALA A 405 -17.01 -15.69 -8.13
N ILE A 406 -16.73 -16.77 -8.85
CA ILE A 406 -15.78 -17.81 -8.41
C ILE A 406 -14.36 -17.23 -8.31
N LEU A 407 -13.94 -16.37 -9.25
CA LEU A 407 -12.64 -15.70 -9.21
C LEU A 407 -12.48 -14.90 -7.89
N TYR A 408 -13.46 -14.10 -7.53
CA TYR A 408 -13.43 -13.29 -6.30
C TYR A 408 -13.62 -14.14 -5.03
N LEU A 409 -14.31 -15.27 -5.13
CA LEU A 409 -14.34 -16.25 -4.04
C LEU A 409 -12.94 -16.83 -3.80
N CYS A 410 -12.19 -17.16 -4.86
CA CYS A 410 -10.79 -17.56 -4.75
C CYS A 410 -9.96 -16.47 -4.08
N ASP A 411 -10.16 -15.19 -4.42
CA ASP A 411 -9.47 -14.07 -3.78
C ASP A 411 -9.77 -14.04 -2.26
N PHE A 412 -11.05 -14.12 -1.87
CA PHE A 412 -11.45 -14.14 -0.46
C PHE A 412 -10.79 -15.29 0.32
N CYS A 413 -10.83 -16.51 -0.24
CA CYS A 413 -10.20 -17.67 0.39
C CYS A 413 -8.67 -17.51 0.49
N SER A 414 -8.04 -17.01 -0.57
CA SER A 414 -6.58 -16.87 -0.65
C SER A 414 -6.03 -15.84 0.34
N TYR A 415 -6.70 -14.70 0.51
CA TYR A 415 -6.30 -13.70 1.50
C TYR A 415 -6.27 -14.30 2.91
N ASN A 416 -7.28 -15.07 3.29
CA ASN A 416 -7.33 -15.72 4.60
C ASN A 416 -6.30 -16.86 4.74
N LEU A 417 -6.14 -17.70 3.71
CA LEU A 417 -5.15 -18.78 3.69
C LEU A 417 -3.72 -18.25 3.77
N SER A 418 -3.41 -17.16 3.08
CA SER A 418 -2.06 -16.59 3.06
C SER A 418 -1.57 -16.17 4.43
N GLY A 419 -2.45 -15.59 5.25
CA GLY A 419 -2.15 -15.22 6.64
C GLY A 419 -1.76 -16.44 7.49
N PHE A 420 -2.43 -17.57 7.27
CA PHE A 420 -2.12 -18.83 7.94
C PHE A 420 -0.77 -19.39 7.51
N PHE A 421 -0.52 -19.52 6.20
CA PHE A 421 0.72 -20.09 5.68
C PHE A 421 1.95 -19.22 5.99
N SER A 422 1.84 -17.92 5.86
CA SER A 422 2.91 -16.97 6.16
C SER A 422 3.40 -17.04 7.61
N ASN A 423 2.50 -17.38 8.54
CA ASN A 423 2.82 -17.55 9.97
C ASN A 423 3.13 -18.99 10.38
N SER A 424 2.96 -19.97 9.48
CA SER A 424 3.22 -21.39 9.73
C SER A 424 4.73 -21.70 9.79
N LYS A 425 5.07 -22.95 10.13
CA LYS A 425 6.48 -23.42 10.14
C LYS A 425 7.16 -23.36 8.77
N LEU A 426 6.43 -23.25 7.67
CA LEU A 426 6.97 -23.11 6.32
C LEU A 426 7.81 -21.84 6.14
N GLY A 427 7.49 -20.79 6.92
CA GLY A 427 8.15 -19.50 6.74
C GLY A 427 7.65 -18.73 5.53
N ARG A 428 8.22 -17.54 5.31
CA ARG A 428 7.75 -16.63 4.25
C ARG A 428 8.38 -16.93 2.90
N LYS A 429 9.69 -17.21 2.87
CA LYS A 429 10.41 -17.55 1.63
C LYS A 429 9.82 -18.78 0.97
N LEU A 430 9.69 -19.90 1.72
CA LEU A 430 9.20 -21.15 1.14
C LEU A 430 7.72 -21.04 0.72
N SER A 431 6.88 -20.34 1.51
CA SER A 431 5.50 -20.06 1.12
C SER A 431 5.42 -19.27 -0.18
N LEU A 432 6.27 -18.26 -0.35
CA LEU A 432 6.36 -17.45 -1.56
C LEU A 432 6.76 -18.32 -2.77
N GLN A 433 7.77 -19.19 -2.61
CA GLN A 433 8.23 -20.11 -3.66
C GLN A 433 7.13 -21.10 -4.08
N ILE A 434 6.45 -21.74 -3.12
CA ILE A 434 5.40 -22.73 -3.39
C ILE A 434 4.25 -22.09 -4.19
N PHE A 435 3.77 -20.94 -3.74
CA PHE A 435 2.64 -20.29 -4.42
C PHE A 435 3.04 -19.69 -5.77
N THR A 436 4.25 -19.16 -5.91
CA THR A 436 4.74 -18.64 -7.19
C THR A 436 4.96 -19.76 -8.20
N PHE A 437 5.57 -20.86 -7.79
CA PHE A 437 5.71 -22.05 -8.62
C PHE A 437 4.35 -22.64 -9.00
N GLY A 438 3.43 -22.71 -8.03
CA GLY A 438 2.08 -23.24 -8.24
C GLY A 438 1.34 -22.50 -9.35
N TYR A 439 1.25 -21.17 -9.30
CA TYR A 439 0.57 -20.45 -10.38
C TYR A 439 1.31 -20.59 -11.72
N GLY A 440 2.64 -20.65 -11.70
CA GLY A 440 3.44 -20.87 -12.91
C GLY A 440 3.07 -22.18 -13.60
N ILE A 441 3.05 -23.28 -12.86
CA ILE A 441 2.66 -24.61 -13.39
C ILE A 441 1.21 -24.61 -13.87
N PHE A 442 0.28 -24.04 -13.11
CA PHE A 442 -1.12 -23.98 -13.52
C PHE A 442 -1.30 -23.22 -14.83
N CYS A 443 -0.56 -22.12 -15.03
CA CYS A 443 -0.57 -21.39 -16.30
C CYS A 443 0.02 -22.21 -17.46
N LEU A 444 1.09 -22.97 -17.25
CA LEU A 444 1.63 -23.89 -18.27
C LEU A 444 0.64 -24.99 -18.62
N VAL A 445 -0.06 -25.56 -17.64
CA VAL A 445 -1.12 -26.56 -17.91
C VAL A 445 -2.24 -25.92 -18.73
N MET A 446 -2.65 -24.67 -18.45
CA MET A 446 -3.63 -23.96 -19.27
C MET A 446 -3.15 -23.80 -20.71
N PHE A 447 -1.88 -23.40 -20.92
CA PHE A 447 -1.30 -23.29 -22.26
C PHE A 447 -1.37 -24.60 -23.04
N PHE A 448 -0.93 -25.72 -22.47
CA PHE A 448 -0.95 -27.04 -23.15
C PHE A 448 -2.36 -27.60 -23.34
N SER A 449 -3.31 -27.27 -22.45
CA SER A 449 -4.68 -27.78 -22.52
C SER A 449 -5.64 -26.87 -23.30
N PHE A 450 -5.18 -25.70 -23.78
CA PHE A 450 -6.03 -24.65 -24.33
C PHE A 450 -6.88 -25.11 -25.52
N ASP A 451 -6.28 -25.87 -26.43
CA ASP A 451 -6.93 -26.33 -27.65
C ASP A 451 -7.74 -27.63 -27.45
N TYR A 452 -7.49 -28.35 -26.36
CA TYR A 452 -8.08 -29.68 -26.13
C TYR A 452 -9.30 -29.64 -25.19
N ASN A 453 -9.21 -28.92 -24.09
CA ASN A 453 -10.27 -28.96 -23.07
C ASN A 453 -10.45 -27.65 -22.31
N LYS A 454 -11.43 -26.86 -22.74
CA LYS A 454 -11.76 -25.59 -22.13
C LYS A 454 -12.23 -25.68 -20.66
N ASN A 455 -12.73 -26.83 -20.20
CA ASN A 455 -13.12 -27.01 -18.79
C ASN A 455 -11.87 -27.21 -17.92
N VAL A 456 -10.83 -27.87 -18.42
CA VAL A 456 -9.53 -28.00 -17.75
C VAL A 456 -8.89 -26.60 -17.62
N VAL A 457 -8.90 -25.81 -18.70
CA VAL A 457 -8.41 -24.43 -18.67
C VAL A 457 -9.14 -23.63 -17.59
N LEU A 458 -10.46 -23.71 -17.52
CA LEU A 458 -11.26 -22.99 -16.52
C LEU A 458 -10.91 -23.44 -15.08
N GLY A 459 -10.73 -24.73 -14.83
CA GLY A 459 -10.34 -25.25 -13.52
C GLY A 459 -8.97 -24.71 -13.07
N PHE A 460 -7.96 -24.82 -13.95
CA PHE A 460 -6.62 -24.33 -13.63
C PHE A 460 -6.52 -22.80 -13.58
N TYR A 461 -7.43 -22.08 -14.24
CA TYR A 461 -7.55 -20.64 -14.11
C TYR A 461 -7.85 -20.21 -12.66
N PHE A 462 -8.80 -20.87 -12.01
CA PHE A 462 -9.13 -20.63 -10.61
C PHE A 462 -8.00 -21.08 -9.66
N CYS A 463 -7.38 -22.23 -9.92
CA CYS A 463 -6.22 -22.66 -9.15
C CYS A 463 -5.05 -21.69 -9.24
N SER A 464 -4.77 -21.17 -10.45
CA SER A 464 -3.76 -20.16 -10.70
C SER A 464 -4.09 -18.86 -9.95
N ARG A 465 -5.35 -18.41 -9.97
CA ARG A 465 -5.79 -17.22 -9.22
C ARG A 465 -5.58 -17.36 -7.73
N LEU A 466 -6.01 -18.50 -7.16
CA LEU A 466 -5.84 -18.78 -5.74
C LEU A 466 -4.37 -18.76 -5.34
N SER A 467 -3.51 -19.46 -6.08
CA SER A 467 -2.06 -19.50 -5.81
C SER A 467 -1.42 -18.12 -5.92
N MET A 468 -1.77 -17.38 -6.95
CA MET A 468 -1.23 -16.03 -7.20
C MET A 468 -1.59 -15.04 -6.10
N ILE A 469 -2.85 -15.02 -5.62
CA ILE A 469 -3.24 -14.12 -4.52
C ILE A 469 -2.54 -14.51 -3.23
N CYS A 470 -2.37 -15.79 -2.94
CA CYS A 470 -1.57 -16.24 -1.80
C CYS A 470 -0.12 -15.73 -1.91
N ALA A 471 0.52 -15.87 -3.07
CA ALA A 471 1.85 -15.31 -3.31
C ALA A 471 1.86 -13.79 -3.08
N PHE A 472 0.88 -13.05 -3.61
CA PHE A 472 0.78 -11.60 -3.50
C PHE A 472 0.74 -11.13 -2.05
N CYS A 473 -0.02 -11.81 -1.20
CA CYS A 473 -0.09 -11.49 0.23
C CYS A 473 1.24 -11.74 0.97
N VAL A 474 1.91 -12.87 0.62
CA VAL A 474 3.22 -13.17 1.20
C VAL A 474 4.25 -12.14 0.77
N TYR A 475 4.21 -11.64 -0.49
CA TYR A 475 5.06 -10.56 -0.97
C TYR A 475 4.98 -9.30 -0.10
N TYR A 476 3.78 -8.87 0.29
CA TYR A 476 3.62 -7.70 1.15
C TYR A 476 4.37 -7.86 2.47
N SER A 477 4.19 -9.00 3.13
CA SER A 477 4.86 -9.27 4.41
C SER A 477 6.38 -9.41 4.23
N TYR A 478 6.80 -10.15 3.20
CA TYR A 478 8.20 -10.40 2.90
C TYR A 478 8.96 -9.10 2.56
N ALA A 479 8.38 -8.24 1.71
CA ALA A 479 9.00 -6.98 1.32
C ALA A 479 9.21 -6.05 2.52
N PHE A 480 8.23 -5.97 3.43
CA PHE A 480 8.36 -5.14 4.63
C PHE A 480 9.50 -5.59 5.55
N GLU A 481 9.78 -6.89 5.61
CA GLU A 481 10.79 -7.46 6.50
C GLU A 481 12.18 -7.51 5.89
N SER A 482 12.25 -7.63 4.58
CA SER A 482 13.54 -7.79 3.86
C SER A 482 14.35 -6.50 3.77
N TYR A 483 13.70 -5.33 3.89
CA TYR A 483 14.42 -4.05 3.84
C TYR A 483 14.78 -3.54 5.22
N PRO A 484 16.00 -2.95 5.43
CA PRO A 484 16.33 -2.22 6.65
C PRO A 484 15.33 -1.11 6.93
N LEU A 485 15.08 -0.79 8.21
CA LEU A 485 14.14 0.24 8.62
C LEU A 485 14.38 1.59 7.94
N SER A 486 15.65 1.96 7.77
CA SER A 486 16.05 3.23 7.15
C SER A 486 15.59 3.42 5.71
N VAL A 487 15.41 2.33 4.93
CA VAL A 487 15.03 2.38 3.49
C VAL A 487 13.78 1.58 3.15
N ALA A 488 13.12 0.99 4.13
CA ALA A 488 11.98 0.10 3.90
C ALA A 488 10.81 0.73 3.15
N ASN A 489 10.47 1.97 3.49
CA ASN A 489 9.38 2.67 2.82
C ASN A 489 9.71 2.92 1.34
N PHE A 490 10.97 3.20 1.02
CA PHE A 490 11.41 3.38 -0.38
C PHE A 490 11.40 2.06 -1.14
N GLY A 491 11.86 0.95 -0.51
CA GLY A 491 11.81 -0.39 -1.10
C GLY A 491 10.39 -0.86 -1.39
N TYR A 492 9.49 -0.69 -0.42
CA TYR A 492 8.08 -0.98 -0.59
C TYR A 492 7.43 -0.13 -1.70
N SER A 493 7.73 1.17 -1.77
CA SER A 493 7.22 2.06 -2.81
C SER A 493 7.71 1.67 -4.20
N LEU A 494 8.98 1.26 -4.33
CA LEU A 494 9.53 0.74 -5.57
C LEU A 494 8.76 -0.50 -6.03
N ASN A 495 8.55 -1.48 -5.15
CA ASN A 495 7.82 -2.70 -5.45
C ASN A 495 6.36 -2.40 -5.84
N SER A 496 5.68 -1.51 -5.13
CA SER A 496 4.31 -1.10 -5.46
C SER A 496 4.22 -0.35 -6.79
N ALA A 497 5.25 0.42 -7.15
CA ALA A 497 5.35 1.07 -8.46
C ALA A 497 5.48 0.04 -9.58
N THR A 498 6.32 -0.99 -9.43
CA THR A 498 6.46 -2.07 -10.43
C THR A 498 5.16 -2.86 -10.63
N CYS A 499 4.37 -3.07 -9.56
CA CYS A 499 3.02 -3.61 -9.66
C CYS A 499 2.11 -2.75 -10.56
N SER A 500 2.15 -1.43 -10.40
CA SER A 500 1.34 -0.52 -11.21
C SER A 500 1.81 -0.47 -12.67
N VAL A 501 3.13 -0.57 -12.92
CA VAL A 501 3.68 -0.68 -14.28
C VAL A 501 3.19 -1.95 -14.97
N ALA A 502 3.09 -3.08 -14.26
CA ALA A 502 2.49 -4.30 -14.78
C ALA A 502 1.03 -4.07 -15.21
N GLY A 503 0.24 -3.37 -14.39
CA GLY A 503 -1.14 -3.02 -14.72
C GLY A 503 -1.28 -2.08 -15.93
N ILE A 504 -0.27 -1.26 -16.21
CA ILE A 504 -0.20 -0.42 -17.43
C ILE A 504 0.05 -1.26 -18.68
N VAL A 505 0.92 -2.25 -18.58
CA VAL A 505 1.39 -3.06 -19.73
C VAL A 505 0.40 -4.16 -20.11
N ILE A 506 -0.25 -4.80 -19.11
CA ILE A 506 -1.02 -6.02 -19.34
C ILE A 506 -2.25 -5.85 -20.25
N PRO A 507 -3.01 -4.74 -20.24
CA PRO A 507 -4.13 -4.55 -21.16
C PRO A 507 -3.69 -4.61 -22.64
N PHE A 508 -2.50 -4.09 -22.95
CA PHE A 508 -1.92 -4.21 -24.31
C PHE A 508 -1.55 -5.66 -24.64
N ILE A 509 -0.93 -6.37 -23.71
CA ILE A 509 -0.56 -7.79 -23.92
C ILE A 509 -1.81 -8.61 -24.27
N ILE A 510 -2.90 -8.44 -23.50
CA ILE A 510 -4.14 -9.22 -23.72
C ILE A 510 -4.86 -8.85 -25.03
N GLU A 511 -4.84 -7.58 -25.44
CA GLU A 511 -5.51 -7.16 -26.67
C GLU A 511 -4.72 -7.48 -27.96
N TYR A 512 -3.39 -7.62 -27.88
CA TYR A 512 -2.54 -7.84 -29.05
C TYR A 512 -2.00 -9.25 -29.19
N LEU A 513 -1.98 -10.05 -28.11
CA LEU A 513 -1.57 -11.46 -28.15
C LEU A 513 -2.79 -12.39 -28.08
N GLU A 514 -2.66 -13.56 -28.66
CA GLU A 514 -3.62 -14.64 -28.46
C GLU A 514 -3.58 -15.14 -27.02
N GLU A 515 -4.75 -15.39 -26.44
CA GLU A 515 -4.93 -15.79 -25.05
C GLU A 515 -4.03 -16.98 -24.64
N LYS A 516 -3.84 -17.94 -25.52
CA LYS A 516 -2.97 -19.09 -25.31
C LYS A 516 -1.54 -18.68 -24.94
N TYR A 517 -0.94 -17.74 -25.69
CA TYR A 517 0.44 -17.30 -25.45
C TYR A 517 0.55 -16.43 -24.20
N VAL A 518 -0.52 -15.75 -23.80
CA VAL A 518 -0.57 -15.02 -22.53
C VAL A 518 -0.37 -15.97 -21.35
N PHE A 519 -1.02 -17.16 -21.38
CA PHE A 519 -0.80 -18.17 -20.34
C PHE A 519 0.63 -18.72 -20.34
N LEU A 520 1.26 -18.86 -21.51
CA LEU A 520 2.67 -19.26 -21.59
C LEU A 520 3.58 -18.23 -20.90
N ILE A 521 3.37 -16.95 -21.17
CA ILE A 521 4.15 -15.85 -20.54
C ILE A 521 4.01 -15.90 -19.01
N TYR A 522 2.77 -16.06 -18.50
CA TYR A 522 2.53 -16.16 -17.06
C TYR A 522 3.20 -17.40 -16.44
N GLY A 523 3.16 -18.52 -17.15
CA GLY A 523 3.83 -19.75 -16.72
C GLY A 523 5.33 -19.58 -16.60
N ILE A 524 5.97 -19.00 -17.62
CA ILE A 524 7.41 -18.69 -17.62
C ILE A 524 7.75 -17.71 -16.47
N PHE A 525 6.96 -16.67 -16.27
CA PHE A 525 7.16 -15.72 -15.18
C PHE A 525 7.13 -16.41 -13.82
N GLY A 526 6.16 -17.31 -13.58
CA GLY A 526 6.06 -18.04 -12.32
C GLY A 526 7.29 -18.90 -12.04
N VAL A 527 7.75 -19.67 -13.04
CA VAL A 527 8.92 -20.55 -12.90
C VAL A 527 10.20 -19.74 -12.70
N VAL A 528 10.42 -18.70 -13.50
CA VAL A 528 11.62 -17.85 -13.41
C VAL A 528 11.68 -17.13 -12.06
N CYS A 529 10.55 -16.54 -11.61
CA CYS A 529 10.51 -15.87 -10.31
C CYS A 529 10.78 -16.83 -9.16
N THR A 530 10.25 -18.06 -9.22
CA THR A 530 10.55 -19.08 -8.21
C THR A 530 12.04 -19.36 -8.14
N GLY A 531 12.73 -19.46 -9.29
CA GLY A 531 14.19 -19.58 -9.36
C GLY A 531 14.92 -18.40 -8.72
N LEU A 532 14.48 -17.18 -8.99
CA LEU A 532 15.07 -15.97 -8.38
C LEU A 532 14.91 -15.95 -6.85
N PHE A 533 13.82 -16.49 -6.31
CA PHE A 533 13.60 -16.50 -4.85
C PHE A 533 14.48 -17.47 -4.08
N PHE A 534 15.21 -18.37 -4.73
CA PHE A 534 16.24 -19.16 -4.05
C PHE A 534 17.35 -18.27 -3.49
N PHE A 535 17.63 -17.14 -4.13
CA PHE A 535 18.66 -16.18 -3.69
C PHE A 535 18.21 -15.27 -2.53
N LEU A 536 16.93 -15.31 -2.14
CA LEU A 536 16.41 -14.55 -1.01
C LEU A 536 16.64 -15.30 0.31
N LYS A 537 16.78 -14.56 1.43
CA LYS A 537 16.89 -15.14 2.79
C LYS A 537 15.48 -15.31 3.41
N GLU A 538 15.33 -16.26 4.37
CA GLU A 538 14.12 -16.35 5.18
C GLU A 538 14.03 -15.15 6.15
N THR A 539 12.85 -14.55 6.26
CA THR A 539 12.65 -13.36 7.12
C THR A 539 11.89 -13.67 8.40
N ARG A 540 11.24 -14.83 8.49
CA ARG A 540 10.42 -15.20 9.64
C ARG A 540 11.23 -15.32 10.91
N GLY A 541 10.86 -14.52 11.94
CA GLY A 541 11.52 -14.57 13.25
C GLY A 541 12.91 -13.94 13.30
N MET A 542 13.39 -13.40 12.18
CA MET A 542 14.64 -12.65 12.15
C MET A 542 14.41 -11.22 12.64
N PRO A 543 15.29 -10.67 13.48
CA PRO A 543 15.25 -9.26 13.82
C PRO A 543 15.51 -8.45 12.56
N ARG A 544 14.72 -7.41 12.35
CA ARG A 544 14.88 -6.52 11.21
C ARG A 544 16.09 -5.60 11.47
N ALA A 545 16.99 -5.50 10.50
CA ALA A 545 18.11 -4.57 10.58
C ALA A 545 17.62 -3.11 10.62
N ASP A 546 18.20 -2.29 11.48
CA ASP A 546 17.87 -0.88 11.56
C ASP A 546 18.55 -0.11 10.41
N ASN A 547 19.76 -0.50 10.06
CA ASN A 547 20.62 0.19 9.10
C ASN A 547 21.16 -0.76 8.02
N ILE A 548 21.48 -0.20 6.85
CA ILE A 548 22.07 -0.95 5.72
C ILE A 548 23.44 -1.54 6.10
N LYS A 549 24.21 -0.86 6.95
CA LYS A 549 25.54 -1.32 7.38
C LYS A 549 25.49 -2.64 8.15
N GLU A 550 24.46 -2.86 8.96
CA GLU A 550 24.25 -4.11 9.68
C GLU A 550 24.12 -5.30 8.73
N ILE A 551 23.39 -5.14 7.62
CA ILE A 551 23.25 -6.18 6.60
C ILE A 551 24.58 -6.44 5.88
N GLU A 552 25.39 -5.40 5.62
CA GLU A 552 26.68 -5.57 4.97
C GLU A 552 27.69 -6.28 5.89
N GLU A 553 27.68 -5.98 7.17
CA GLU A 553 28.51 -6.66 8.19
C GLU A 553 28.11 -8.13 8.35
N GLU A 554 26.80 -8.45 8.39
CA GLU A 554 26.32 -9.84 8.42
C GLU A 554 26.77 -10.62 7.18
N LEU A 555 26.65 -10.04 5.99
CA LEU A 555 27.07 -10.69 4.74
C LEU A 555 28.58 -10.88 4.62
N THR A 556 29.38 -10.00 5.23
CA THR A 556 30.82 -10.12 5.26
C THR A 556 31.25 -11.25 6.20
N ASN A 557 30.65 -11.31 7.39
CA ASN A 557 30.89 -12.35 8.37
C ASN A 557 30.47 -13.75 7.86
N GLU A 558 29.33 -13.87 7.13
CA GLU A 558 28.92 -15.15 6.52
C GLU A 558 29.92 -15.64 5.46
N LYS A 559 30.46 -14.75 4.64
CA LYS A 559 31.48 -15.10 3.62
C LYS A 559 32.80 -15.55 4.25
N ASP A 560 33.21 -14.90 5.33
CA ASP A 560 34.42 -15.28 6.05
C ASP A 560 34.28 -16.67 6.71
N VAL A 561 33.09 -17.01 7.23
CA VAL A 561 32.79 -18.34 7.78
C VAL A 561 32.73 -19.41 6.68
N GLU A 562 32.18 -19.14 5.50
CA GLU A 562 32.18 -20.06 4.36
C GLU A 562 33.57 -20.31 3.82
N VAL A 563 34.43 -19.29 3.76
CA VAL A 563 35.85 -19.42 3.34
C VAL A 563 36.60 -20.29 4.33
N VAL A 564 36.41 -20.13 5.64
CA VAL A 564 37.06 -20.94 6.68
C VAL A 564 36.58 -22.39 6.64
N ASN A 565 35.27 -22.64 6.43
CA ASN A 565 34.75 -24.00 6.32
C ASN A 565 35.24 -24.72 5.05
N ASN A 566 35.29 -24.04 3.91
CA ASN A 566 35.83 -24.61 2.66
C ASN A 566 37.35 -24.86 2.73
N GLN A 567 38.08 -24.15 3.57
CA GLN A 567 39.50 -24.44 3.81
C GLN A 567 39.70 -25.64 4.73
N ASN A 568 38.77 -25.91 5.65
CA ASN A 568 38.78 -27.07 6.53
C ASN A 568 38.32 -28.36 5.86
N ASP A 569 37.51 -28.27 4.77
CA ASP A 569 37.09 -29.45 3.97
C ASP A 569 38.13 -29.88 2.92
N VAL A 570 39.22 -29.12 2.76
CA VAL A 570 40.33 -29.41 1.80
C VAL A 570 41.59 -29.94 2.53
N ILE A 571 41.57 -30.01 3.87
CA ILE A 571 42.62 -30.65 4.70
C ILE A 571 42.09 -32.00 5.22
#